data_20cb7a4be891378261eca4c995952af0
#
_entry.id   20cb7a4be891378261eca4c995952af0
#
_cell.length_a   1.000
_cell.length_b   1.000
_cell.length_c   1.000
_cell.angle_alpha   90.00
_cell.angle_beta   90.00
_cell.angle_gamma   90.00
#
_symmetry.space_group_name_H-M   'P 1'
#
loop_
_entity.id
_entity.type
_entity.pdbx_description
1 polymer ?
#
loop_
_entity_poly.entity_id
_entity_poly.type
_entity_poly.pdbx_seq_one_letter_code
_entity_poly.pdbx_strand_id
1 'polypeptide(L)'
;MLLSIVLAASVGGLIGLDRTAVGQFMISQPIVAGPLTGWVLGDPLAGLVIGGTMELIWVLDMPVGTFVPADSTVAAVAATAIAVLGSGGTADPAVIGFSLLLTVLMAPASMLADQLMRQRTAQIPELALSPSGLPTEGSVTFWHLAGLLAFFLKSFVQCLVIIPAGILAVSMFLRAPEVLHRAMNLYAHLLPLLGIASAARKLSVSALDRRLATGFLIGAVLVVALQLPAAAAVALAAAAAWFEGRSHAA
;
A
#
# COMPACT_ATOMS: atom_id res chain seq x y z
N MET A 1 -3.15 -23.84 -0.40
CA MET A 1 -2.68 -22.78 -1.30
C MET A 1 -3.81 -22.06 -2.03
N LEU A 2 -4.67 -22.73 -2.82
CA LEU A 2 -5.77 -22.05 -3.53
C LEU A 2 -6.69 -21.29 -2.59
N LEU A 3 -7.12 -21.92 -1.49
CA LEU A 3 -7.96 -21.27 -0.48
C LEU A 3 -7.29 -20.01 0.09
N SER A 4 -6.02 -20.06 0.42
CA SER A 4 -5.26 -18.91 0.94
C SER A 4 -5.18 -17.75 -0.05
N ILE A 5 -5.03 -18.05 -1.36
CA ILE A 5 -5.07 -17.05 -2.43
C ILE A 5 -6.44 -16.38 -2.51
N VAL A 6 -7.52 -17.18 -2.48
CA VAL A 6 -8.90 -16.65 -2.51
C VAL A 6 -9.20 -15.82 -1.26
N LEU A 7 -8.75 -16.27 -0.08
CA LEU A 7 -8.88 -15.50 1.17
C LEU A 7 -8.15 -14.15 1.07
N ALA A 8 -6.90 -14.14 0.63
CA ALA A 8 -6.14 -12.90 0.45
C ALA A 8 -6.80 -11.98 -0.60
N ALA A 9 -7.27 -12.52 -1.71
CA ALA A 9 -8.01 -11.75 -2.70
C ALA A 9 -9.32 -11.18 -2.14
N SER A 10 -10.04 -11.95 -1.30
CA SER A 10 -11.25 -11.48 -0.63
C SER A 10 -10.96 -10.34 0.35
N VAL A 11 -9.87 -10.44 1.11
CA VAL A 11 -9.37 -9.34 1.96
C VAL A 11 -9.09 -8.10 1.10
N GLY A 12 -8.38 -8.26 -0.02
CA GLY A 12 -8.10 -7.16 -0.96
C GLY A 12 -9.36 -6.53 -1.54
N GLY A 13 -10.35 -7.35 -1.90
CA GLY A 13 -11.65 -6.88 -2.39
C GLY A 13 -12.42 -6.08 -1.33
N LEU A 14 -12.51 -6.61 -0.11
CA LEU A 14 -13.24 -5.97 1.00
C LEU A 14 -12.56 -4.66 1.43
N ILE A 15 -11.25 -4.70 1.67
CA ILE A 15 -10.48 -3.51 2.07
C ILE A 15 -10.45 -2.47 0.93
N GLY A 16 -10.42 -2.92 -0.33
CA GLY A 16 -10.45 -2.04 -1.49
C GLY A 16 -11.72 -1.19 -1.59
N LEU A 17 -12.85 -1.64 -1.01
CA LEU A 17 -14.08 -0.84 -0.91
C LEU A 17 -13.90 0.43 -0.06
N ASP A 18 -13.11 0.36 1.02
CA ASP A 18 -12.86 1.49 1.92
C ASP A 18 -12.13 2.64 1.23
N ARG A 19 -11.40 2.36 0.15
CA ARG A 19 -10.64 3.39 -0.57
C ARG A 19 -11.51 4.45 -1.24
N THR A 20 -12.66 4.06 -1.80
CA THR A 20 -13.50 4.94 -2.63
C THR A 20 -14.99 4.74 -2.48
N ALA A 21 -15.45 3.57 -2.07
CA ALA A 21 -16.85 3.17 -2.20
C ALA A 21 -17.60 3.12 -0.86
N VAL A 22 -16.92 2.80 0.25
CA VAL A 22 -17.56 2.62 1.56
C VAL A 22 -16.72 3.26 2.66
N GLY A 23 -17.29 4.20 3.40
CA GLY A 23 -16.82 4.68 4.70
C GLY A 23 -15.56 5.53 4.71
N GLN A 24 -14.54 5.16 3.96
CA GLN A 24 -13.21 5.83 3.92
C GLN A 24 -12.58 5.96 5.31
N PHE A 25 -12.57 4.86 6.07
CA PHE A 25 -12.00 4.77 7.42
C PHE A 25 -10.48 4.60 7.45
N MET A 26 -9.82 4.70 6.29
CA MET A 26 -8.38 4.46 6.12
C MET A 26 -7.94 3.00 6.36
N ILE A 27 -8.87 2.04 6.38
CA ILE A 27 -8.55 0.61 6.45
C ILE A 27 -7.82 0.15 5.17
N SER A 28 -8.07 0.84 4.07
CA SER A 28 -7.41 0.63 2.77
C SER A 28 -5.95 1.09 2.74
N GLN A 29 -5.45 1.77 3.76
CA GLN A 29 -4.04 2.17 3.83
C GLN A 29 -3.13 0.94 3.94
N PRO A 30 -1.98 0.91 3.25
CA PRO A 30 -1.04 -0.20 3.26
C PRO A 30 -0.62 -0.65 4.66
N ILE A 31 -0.42 0.29 5.58
CA ILE A 31 -0.05 0.01 6.97
C ILE A 31 -1.12 -0.80 7.74
N VAL A 32 -2.37 -0.80 7.29
CA VAL A 32 -3.46 -1.59 7.85
C VAL A 32 -3.73 -2.82 7.00
N ALA A 33 -3.77 -2.67 5.68
CA ALA A 33 -4.08 -3.74 4.73
C ALA A 33 -3.03 -4.87 4.77
N GLY A 34 -1.73 -4.52 4.90
CA GLY A 34 -0.64 -5.47 5.02
C GLY A 34 -0.77 -6.39 6.23
N PRO A 35 -0.79 -5.87 7.47
CA PRO A 35 -0.95 -6.68 8.68
C PRO A 35 -2.23 -7.52 8.70
N LEU A 36 -3.36 -6.98 8.24
CA LEU A 36 -4.62 -7.72 8.14
C LEU A 36 -4.49 -8.91 7.20
N THR A 37 -3.87 -8.73 6.03
CA THR A 37 -3.59 -9.81 5.10
C THR A 37 -2.62 -10.83 5.70
N GLY A 38 -1.55 -10.36 6.33
CA GLY A 38 -0.58 -11.21 7.02
C GLY A 38 -1.21 -12.01 8.15
N TRP A 39 -2.12 -11.41 8.92
CA TRP A 39 -2.86 -12.10 9.97
C TRP A 39 -3.72 -13.25 9.43
N VAL A 40 -4.44 -13.00 8.34
CA VAL A 40 -5.26 -14.03 7.66
C VAL A 40 -4.39 -15.17 7.11
N LEU A 41 -3.15 -14.87 6.70
CA LEU A 41 -2.23 -15.84 6.11
C LEU A 41 -1.24 -16.47 7.12
N GLY A 42 -1.23 -15.99 8.39
CA GLY A 42 -0.41 -16.55 9.46
C GLY A 42 0.91 -15.83 9.74
N ASP A 43 1.24 -14.74 9.04
CA ASP A 43 2.43 -13.91 9.31
C ASP A 43 2.09 -12.40 9.31
N PRO A 44 1.50 -11.90 10.43
CA PRO A 44 1.13 -10.49 10.55
C PRO A 44 2.36 -9.56 10.59
N LEU A 45 3.52 -10.07 11.03
CA LEU A 45 4.75 -9.27 11.12
C LEU A 45 5.29 -8.95 9.72
N ALA A 46 5.36 -9.94 8.83
CA ALA A 46 5.70 -9.70 7.43
C ALA A 46 4.73 -8.70 6.78
N GLY A 47 3.42 -8.85 7.07
CA GLY A 47 2.40 -7.91 6.61
C GLY A 47 2.64 -6.47 7.12
N LEU A 48 3.06 -6.31 8.38
CA LEU A 48 3.38 -5.00 8.96
C LEU A 48 4.61 -4.36 8.31
N VAL A 49 5.67 -5.12 8.09
CA VAL A 49 6.90 -4.65 7.43
C VAL A 49 6.58 -4.20 6.00
N ILE A 50 5.85 -5.02 5.25
CA ILE A 50 5.46 -4.73 3.86
C ILE A 50 4.52 -3.52 3.81
N GLY A 51 3.45 -3.53 4.62
CA GLY A 51 2.46 -2.46 4.66
C GLY A 51 3.07 -1.14 5.08
N GLY A 52 3.89 -1.13 6.14
CA GLY A 52 4.60 0.07 6.59
C GLY A 52 5.58 0.63 5.55
N THR A 53 6.30 -0.24 4.86
CA THR A 53 7.20 0.18 3.76
C THR A 53 6.43 0.80 2.60
N MET A 54 5.33 0.18 2.20
CA MET A 54 4.48 0.70 1.12
C MET A 54 3.76 1.99 1.52
N GLU A 55 3.34 2.12 2.77
CA GLU A 55 2.79 3.36 3.28
C GLU A 55 3.76 4.53 3.11
N LEU A 56 5.03 4.35 3.50
CA LEU A 56 6.06 5.37 3.35
C LEU A 56 6.29 5.79 1.89
N ILE A 57 6.08 4.89 0.94
CA ILE A 57 6.25 5.18 -0.49
C ILE A 57 5.06 5.98 -1.02
N TRP A 58 3.82 5.64 -0.65
CA TRP A 58 2.60 6.16 -1.26
C TRP A 58 1.75 7.08 -0.37
N VAL A 59 2.12 7.29 0.89
CA VAL A 59 1.34 8.10 1.85
C VAL A 59 0.98 9.50 1.34
N LEU A 60 1.82 10.08 0.48
CA LEU A 60 1.60 11.41 -0.08
C LEU A 60 1.01 11.41 -1.50
N ASP A 61 0.69 10.25 -2.06
CA ASP A 61 0.07 10.13 -3.37
C ASP A 61 -1.45 10.25 -3.23
N MET A 62 -1.94 11.47 -3.16
CA MET A 62 -3.37 11.75 -3.06
C MET A 62 -4.02 11.85 -4.44
N PRO A 63 -5.25 11.32 -4.61
CA PRO A 63 -6.03 11.49 -5.84
C PRO A 63 -6.56 12.92 -5.93
N VAL A 64 -5.77 13.82 -6.51
CA VAL A 64 -6.15 15.23 -6.70
C VAL A 64 -6.34 15.53 -8.17
N GLY A 65 -7.47 16.11 -8.53
CA GLY A 65 -7.82 16.44 -9.91
C GLY A 65 -7.97 15.20 -10.77
N THR A 66 -7.29 15.15 -11.91
CA THR A 66 -7.32 14.03 -12.86
C THR A 66 -6.29 12.92 -12.53
N PHE A 67 -5.46 13.12 -11.52
CA PHE A 67 -4.45 12.13 -11.14
C PHE A 67 -5.09 10.94 -10.44
N VAL A 68 -4.85 9.76 -10.97
CA VAL A 68 -5.25 8.49 -10.37
C VAL A 68 -3.99 7.78 -9.86
N PRO A 69 -3.74 7.76 -8.55
CA PRO A 69 -2.57 7.09 -8.00
C PRO A 69 -2.68 5.56 -8.14
N ALA A 70 -1.55 4.87 -8.03
CA ALA A 70 -1.51 3.42 -7.97
C ALA A 70 -2.39 2.89 -6.82
N ASP A 71 -2.95 1.69 -7.00
CA ASP A 71 -3.74 1.04 -5.96
C ASP A 71 -2.82 0.45 -4.88
N SER A 72 -2.48 1.30 -3.90
CA SER A 72 -1.61 0.94 -2.79
C SER A 72 -2.20 -0.18 -1.91
N THR A 73 -3.53 -0.28 -1.84
CA THR A 73 -4.22 -1.35 -1.10
C THR A 73 -3.98 -2.71 -1.74
N VAL A 74 -4.27 -2.81 -3.06
CA VAL A 74 -4.03 -4.04 -3.84
C VAL A 74 -2.54 -4.40 -3.80
N ALA A 75 -1.66 -3.41 -3.91
CA ALA A 75 -0.22 -3.63 -3.85
C ALA A 75 0.21 -4.22 -2.49
N ALA A 76 -0.26 -3.66 -1.37
CA ALA A 76 0.08 -4.15 -0.03
C ALA A 76 -0.45 -5.57 0.23
N VAL A 77 -1.71 -5.83 -0.13
CA VAL A 77 -2.33 -7.16 -0.02
C VAL A 77 -1.58 -8.18 -0.88
N ALA A 78 -1.32 -7.83 -2.14
CA ALA A 78 -0.62 -8.72 -3.05
C ALA A 78 0.83 -8.99 -2.61
N ALA A 79 1.60 -7.96 -2.23
CA ALA A 79 2.97 -8.13 -1.77
C ALA A 79 3.05 -9.02 -0.52
N THR A 80 2.15 -8.80 0.45
CA THR A 80 2.09 -9.61 1.66
C THR A 80 1.74 -11.06 1.33
N ALA A 81 0.71 -11.28 0.50
CA ALA A 81 0.30 -12.63 0.13
C ALA A 81 1.38 -13.36 -0.68
N ILE A 82 2.05 -12.68 -1.62
CA ILE A 82 3.17 -13.21 -2.40
C ILE A 82 4.33 -13.60 -1.49
N ALA A 83 4.70 -12.71 -0.55
CA ALA A 83 5.81 -12.98 0.37
C ALA A 83 5.51 -14.19 1.28
N VAL A 84 4.36 -14.19 1.95
CA VAL A 84 4.01 -15.23 2.93
C VAL A 84 3.76 -16.59 2.24
N LEU A 85 2.95 -16.61 1.18
CA LEU A 85 2.61 -17.86 0.50
C LEU A 85 3.76 -18.38 -0.36
N GLY A 86 4.55 -17.48 -0.95
CA GLY A 86 5.74 -17.84 -1.74
C GLY A 86 6.87 -18.40 -0.89
N SER A 87 6.98 -18.02 0.38
CA SER A 87 7.97 -18.55 1.35
C SER A 87 7.49 -19.80 2.07
N GLY A 88 6.25 -20.22 1.88
CA GLY A 88 5.69 -21.39 2.58
C GLY A 88 5.25 -21.14 4.02
N GLY A 89 5.03 -19.87 4.42
CA GLY A 89 4.44 -19.50 5.72
C GLY A 89 5.08 -18.30 6.39
N THR A 90 6.40 -18.31 6.59
CA THR A 90 7.15 -17.18 7.15
C THR A 90 7.99 -16.51 6.07
N ALA A 91 7.87 -15.20 5.94
CA ALA A 91 8.51 -14.49 4.85
C ALA A 91 9.96 -14.11 5.19
N ASP A 92 10.91 -14.58 4.38
CA ASP A 92 12.31 -14.16 4.43
C ASP A 92 12.47 -12.72 3.91
N PRO A 93 13.36 -11.89 4.49
CA PRO A 93 13.61 -10.51 4.05
C PRO A 93 13.92 -10.37 2.56
N ALA A 94 14.65 -11.30 1.95
CA ALA A 94 14.93 -11.27 0.51
C ALA A 94 13.65 -11.48 -0.32
N VAL A 95 12.75 -12.36 0.12
CA VAL A 95 11.44 -12.58 -0.53
C VAL A 95 10.52 -11.39 -0.31
N ILE A 96 10.55 -10.75 0.87
CA ILE A 96 9.84 -9.48 1.11
C ILE A 96 10.31 -8.43 0.11
N GLY A 97 11.63 -8.23 -0.03
CA GLY A 97 12.18 -7.26 -0.99
C GLY A 97 11.78 -7.56 -2.42
N PHE A 98 11.83 -8.82 -2.83
CA PHE A 98 11.42 -9.23 -4.17
C PHE A 98 9.91 -9.03 -4.41
N SER A 99 9.06 -9.34 -3.42
CA SER A 99 7.61 -9.14 -3.50
C SER A 99 7.24 -7.66 -3.59
N LEU A 100 7.93 -6.80 -2.83
CA LEU A 100 7.79 -5.34 -2.91
C LEU A 100 8.18 -4.83 -4.31
N LEU A 101 9.30 -5.31 -4.87
CA LEU A 101 9.72 -4.93 -6.21
C LEU A 101 8.68 -5.33 -7.27
N LEU A 102 8.17 -6.57 -7.22
CA LEU A 102 7.16 -7.05 -8.16
C LEU A 102 5.89 -6.19 -8.12
N THR A 103 5.40 -5.86 -6.94
CA THR A 103 4.15 -5.10 -6.79
C THR A 103 4.31 -3.63 -7.17
N VAL A 104 5.48 -3.03 -6.94
CA VAL A 104 5.79 -1.69 -7.45
C VAL A 104 5.83 -1.67 -8.99
N LEU A 105 6.40 -2.70 -9.61
CA LEU A 105 6.40 -2.83 -11.07
C LEU A 105 4.99 -3.04 -11.65
N MET A 106 4.04 -3.61 -10.88
CA MET A 106 2.64 -3.76 -11.27
C MET A 106 1.80 -2.49 -11.04
N ALA A 107 2.33 -1.47 -10.39
CA ALA A 107 1.60 -0.23 -10.10
C ALA A 107 0.94 0.43 -11.33
N PRO A 108 1.58 0.55 -12.52
CA PRO A 108 0.94 1.10 -13.70
C PRO A 108 -0.30 0.31 -14.16
N ALA A 109 -0.27 -1.02 -14.02
CA ALA A 109 -1.43 -1.86 -14.38
C ALA A 109 -2.61 -1.61 -13.42
N SER A 110 -2.35 -1.38 -12.13
CA SER A 110 -3.40 -1.03 -11.17
C SER A 110 -4.02 0.35 -11.46
N MET A 111 -3.22 1.32 -11.88
CA MET A 111 -3.70 2.64 -12.30
C MET A 111 -4.64 2.54 -13.52
N LEU A 112 -4.28 1.75 -14.52
CA LEU A 112 -5.13 1.50 -15.69
C LEU A 112 -6.46 0.86 -15.30
N ALA A 113 -6.44 -0.13 -14.42
CA ALA A 113 -7.66 -0.77 -13.94
C ALA A 113 -8.57 0.22 -13.18
N ASP A 114 -8.01 1.10 -12.36
CA ASP A 114 -8.75 2.16 -11.67
C ASP A 114 -9.35 3.17 -12.66
N GLN A 115 -8.60 3.57 -13.68
CA GLN A 115 -9.09 4.48 -14.72
C GLN A 115 -10.25 3.87 -15.50
N LEU A 116 -10.12 2.62 -15.93
CA LEU A 116 -11.19 1.89 -16.63
C LEU A 116 -12.44 1.74 -15.75
N MET A 117 -12.23 1.45 -14.47
CA MET A 117 -13.34 1.34 -13.51
C MET A 117 -14.07 2.67 -13.34
N ARG A 118 -13.36 3.78 -13.18
CA ARG A 118 -13.95 5.13 -13.10
C ARG A 118 -14.73 5.51 -14.36
N GLN A 119 -14.22 5.19 -15.55
CA GLN A 119 -14.91 5.42 -16.81
C GLN A 119 -16.23 4.63 -16.90
N ARG A 120 -16.24 3.38 -16.43
CA ARG A 120 -17.45 2.54 -16.41
C ARG A 120 -18.46 2.99 -15.38
N THR A 121 -18.02 3.34 -14.19
CA THR A 121 -18.93 3.83 -13.13
C THR A 121 -19.47 5.21 -13.39
N ALA A 122 -18.82 6.05 -14.20
CA ALA A 122 -19.34 7.35 -14.61
C ALA A 122 -20.67 7.25 -15.41
N GLN A 123 -20.98 6.10 -15.99
CA GLN A 123 -22.23 5.88 -16.74
C GLN A 123 -23.39 5.44 -15.83
N ILE A 124 -23.12 5.05 -14.59
CA ILE A 124 -24.13 4.55 -13.64
C ILE A 124 -25.26 5.56 -13.37
N PRO A 125 -25.01 6.87 -13.17
CA PRO A 125 -26.09 7.84 -12.96
C PRO A 125 -27.10 7.88 -14.11
N GLU A 126 -26.66 7.79 -15.36
CA GLU A 126 -27.54 7.78 -16.52
C GLU A 126 -28.40 6.51 -16.58
N LEU A 127 -27.84 5.37 -16.20
CA LEU A 127 -28.54 4.08 -16.14
C LEU A 127 -29.57 4.03 -14.99
N ALA A 128 -29.39 4.83 -13.95
CA ALA A 128 -30.31 4.91 -12.83
C ALA A 128 -31.57 5.71 -13.13
N LEU A 129 -31.58 6.52 -14.20
CA LEU A 129 -32.72 7.33 -14.59
C LEU A 129 -33.80 6.46 -15.26
N SER A 130 -35.07 6.71 -14.91
CA SER A 130 -36.21 6.15 -15.61
C SER A 130 -36.44 6.85 -16.95
N PRO A 131 -37.32 6.32 -17.83
CA PRO A 131 -37.72 7.00 -19.07
C PRO A 131 -38.32 8.40 -18.86
N SER A 132 -38.82 8.69 -17.67
CA SER A 132 -39.32 10.02 -17.27
C SER A 132 -38.21 10.99 -16.83
N GLY A 133 -36.93 10.56 -16.85
CA GLY A 133 -35.79 11.36 -16.42
C GLY A 133 -35.61 11.47 -14.89
N LEU A 134 -36.46 10.79 -14.11
CA LEU A 134 -36.39 10.80 -12.64
C LEU A 134 -35.89 9.43 -12.13
N PRO A 135 -34.98 9.41 -11.13
CA PRO A 135 -34.57 8.16 -10.52
C PRO A 135 -35.70 7.56 -9.67
N THR A 136 -35.86 6.23 -9.72
CA THR A 136 -36.70 5.49 -8.79
C THR A 136 -35.87 4.94 -7.64
N GLU A 137 -36.43 4.82 -6.42
CA GLU A 137 -35.70 4.31 -5.25
C GLU A 137 -35.07 2.93 -5.52
N GLY A 138 -35.81 2.02 -6.17
CA GLY A 138 -35.31 0.68 -6.51
C GLY A 138 -34.18 0.73 -7.53
N SER A 139 -34.22 1.62 -8.50
CA SER A 139 -33.17 1.81 -9.50
C SER A 139 -31.89 2.35 -8.86
N VAL A 140 -32.01 3.37 -8.01
CA VAL A 140 -30.85 3.95 -7.29
C VAL A 140 -30.17 2.90 -6.40
N THR A 141 -30.93 2.16 -5.61
CA THR A 141 -30.40 1.11 -4.74
C THR A 141 -29.70 0.01 -5.53
N PHE A 142 -30.31 -0.46 -6.62
CA PHE A 142 -29.70 -1.48 -7.48
C PHE A 142 -28.37 -1.04 -8.05
N TRP A 143 -28.31 0.15 -8.67
CA TRP A 143 -27.10 0.66 -9.29
C TRP A 143 -26.01 1.03 -8.28
N HIS A 144 -26.41 1.47 -7.07
CA HIS A 144 -25.46 1.68 -5.98
C HIS A 144 -24.79 0.36 -5.55
N LEU A 145 -25.58 -0.68 -5.31
CA LEU A 145 -25.04 -2.01 -4.94
C LEU A 145 -24.21 -2.61 -6.08
N ALA A 146 -24.63 -2.44 -7.32
CA ALA A 146 -23.86 -2.87 -8.50
C ALA A 146 -22.49 -2.15 -8.57
N GLY A 147 -22.46 -0.86 -8.25
CA GLY A 147 -21.23 -0.08 -8.14
C GLY A 147 -20.30 -0.62 -7.04
N LEU A 148 -20.83 -0.89 -5.84
CA LEU A 148 -20.05 -1.49 -4.75
C LEU A 148 -19.47 -2.84 -5.14
N LEU A 149 -20.29 -3.71 -5.73
CA LEU A 149 -19.86 -5.02 -6.23
C LEU A 149 -18.75 -4.88 -7.28
N ALA A 150 -18.86 -3.91 -8.17
CA ALA A 150 -17.87 -3.68 -9.21
C ALA A 150 -16.50 -3.24 -8.62
N PHE A 151 -16.49 -2.37 -7.59
CA PHE A 151 -15.25 -1.99 -6.88
C PHE A 151 -14.65 -3.16 -6.12
N PHE A 152 -15.48 -3.97 -5.45
CA PHE A 152 -15.03 -5.20 -4.81
C PHE A 152 -14.38 -6.14 -5.83
N LEU A 153 -15.09 -6.45 -6.91
CA LEU A 153 -14.62 -7.37 -7.96
C LEU A 153 -13.33 -6.88 -8.62
N LYS A 154 -13.19 -5.58 -8.84
CA LYS A 154 -11.96 -4.99 -9.37
C LYS A 154 -10.75 -5.38 -8.52
N SER A 155 -10.78 -5.07 -7.22
CA SER A 155 -9.65 -5.34 -6.31
C SER A 155 -9.47 -6.84 -6.06
N PHE A 156 -10.56 -7.60 -5.95
CA PHE A 156 -10.54 -9.05 -5.82
C PHE A 156 -9.87 -9.73 -7.02
N VAL A 157 -10.29 -9.39 -8.24
CA VAL A 157 -9.72 -9.98 -9.47
C VAL A 157 -8.26 -9.57 -9.66
N GLN A 158 -7.92 -8.32 -9.37
CA GLN A 158 -6.52 -7.89 -9.41
C GLN A 158 -5.64 -8.74 -8.47
N CYS A 159 -6.05 -8.93 -7.21
CA CYS A 159 -5.34 -9.79 -6.28
C CYS A 159 -5.31 -11.25 -6.76
N LEU A 160 -6.43 -11.76 -7.28
CA LEU A 160 -6.54 -13.14 -7.77
C LEU A 160 -5.60 -13.42 -8.95
N VAL A 161 -5.25 -12.42 -9.74
CA VAL A 161 -4.30 -12.54 -10.87
C VAL A 161 -2.87 -12.29 -10.40
N ILE A 162 -2.63 -11.24 -9.62
CA ILE A 162 -1.28 -10.82 -9.23
C ILE A 162 -0.65 -11.82 -8.25
N ILE A 163 -1.41 -12.33 -7.27
CA ILE A 163 -0.86 -13.20 -6.23
C ILE A 163 -0.30 -14.51 -6.81
N PRO A 164 -1.02 -15.29 -7.64
CA PRO A 164 -0.46 -16.51 -8.23
C PRO A 164 0.73 -16.24 -9.14
N ALA A 165 0.68 -15.18 -9.94
CA ALA A 165 1.78 -14.78 -10.80
C ALA A 165 3.03 -14.42 -9.98
N GLY A 166 2.84 -13.70 -8.87
CA GLY A 166 3.90 -13.36 -7.93
C GLY A 166 4.48 -14.57 -7.20
N ILE A 167 3.64 -15.52 -6.75
CA ILE A 167 4.11 -16.78 -6.14
C ILE A 167 4.96 -17.57 -7.13
N LEU A 168 4.54 -17.65 -8.39
CA LEU A 168 5.34 -18.27 -9.44
C LEU A 168 6.68 -17.56 -9.62
N ALA A 169 6.70 -16.24 -9.65
CA ALA A 169 7.94 -15.45 -9.73
C ALA A 169 8.84 -15.68 -8.51
N VAL A 170 8.29 -15.75 -7.29
CA VAL A 170 9.05 -16.09 -6.07
C VAL A 170 9.63 -17.50 -6.17
N SER A 171 8.89 -18.47 -6.70
CA SER A 171 9.41 -19.84 -6.87
C SER A 171 10.63 -19.90 -7.81
N MET A 172 10.68 -19.02 -8.82
CA MET A 172 11.86 -18.85 -9.69
C MET A 172 12.98 -18.10 -8.97
N PHE A 173 12.63 -17.04 -8.21
CA PHE A 173 13.58 -16.27 -7.42
C PHE A 173 14.32 -17.12 -6.38
N LEU A 174 13.63 -18.04 -5.71
CA LEU A 174 14.24 -18.94 -4.73
C LEU A 174 15.33 -19.87 -5.33
N ARG A 175 15.33 -20.06 -6.65
CA ARG A 175 16.38 -20.81 -7.38
C ARG A 175 17.50 -19.91 -7.92
N ALA A 176 17.40 -18.61 -7.69
CA ALA A 176 18.35 -17.62 -8.20
C ALA A 176 19.69 -17.68 -7.43
N PRO A 177 20.80 -17.17 -8.02
CA PRO A 177 22.08 -17.08 -7.35
C PRO A 177 22.00 -16.26 -6.06
N GLU A 178 22.83 -16.61 -5.05
CA GLU A 178 22.87 -15.96 -3.74
C GLU A 178 23.09 -14.43 -3.82
N VAL A 179 23.82 -13.98 -4.83
CA VAL A 179 24.02 -12.54 -5.07
C VAL A 179 22.70 -11.79 -5.22
N LEU A 180 21.71 -12.41 -5.89
CA LEU A 180 20.40 -11.80 -6.06
C LEU A 180 19.60 -11.81 -4.74
N HIS A 181 19.71 -12.86 -3.93
CA HIS A 181 19.11 -12.89 -2.59
C HIS A 181 19.68 -11.81 -1.69
N ARG A 182 20.99 -11.63 -1.67
CA ARG A 182 21.65 -10.56 -0.91
C ARG A 182 21.22 -9.18 -1.41
N ALA A 183 21.11 -8.99 -2.72
CA ALA A 183 20.65 -7.73 -3.31
C ALA A 183 19.19 -7.40 -2.90
N MET A 184 18.29 -8.39 -2.93
CA MET A 184 16.90 -8.19 -2.53
C MET A 184 16.75 -7.98 -1.02
N ASN A 185 17.56 -8.64 -0.21
CA ASN A 185 17.63 -8.39 1.22
C ASN A 185 18.06 -6.93 1.51
N LEU A 186 19.15 -6.47 0.87
CA LEU A 186 19.59 -5.09 0.98
C LEU A 186 18.50 -4.10 0.51
N TYR A 187 17.85 -4.40 -0.61
CA TYR A 187 16.74 -3.61 -1.13
C TYR A 187 15.60 -3.49 -0.13
N ALA A 188 15.18 -4.58 0.52
CA ALA A 188 14.14 -4.57 1.54
C ALA A 188 14.47 -3.63 2.71
N HIS A 189 15.74 -3.57 3.12
CA HIS A 189 16.17 -2.69 4.21
C HIS A 189 16.31 -1.21 3.77
N LEU A 190 16.68 -0.97 2.51
CA LEU A 190 16.85 0.39 1.99
C LEU A 190 15.54 1.05 1.55
N LEU A 191 14.54 0.26 1.17
CA LEU A 191 13.28 0.77 0.62
C LEU A 191 12.51 1.69 1.59
N PRO A 192 12.41 1.40 2.90
CA PRO A 192 11.82 2.34 3.87
C PRO A 192 12.55 3.68 3.91
N LEU A 193 13.87 3.70 3.77
CA LEU A 193 14.66 4.94 3.73
C LEU A 193 14.34 5.78 2.49
N LEU A 194 14.14 5.14 1.34
CA LEU A 194 13.69 5.81 0.11
C LEU A 194 12.29 6.39 0.28
N GLY A 195 11.37 5.68 0.94
CA GLY A 195 10.04 6.18 1.28
C GLY A 195 10.10 7.41 2.16
N ILE A 196 10.89 7.37 3.24
CA ILE A 196 11.13 8.51 4.13
C ILE A 196 11.74 9.70 3.36
N ALA A 197 12.74 9.46 2.52
CA ALA A 197 13.35 10.52 1.71
C ALA A 197 12.37 11.14 0.71
N SER A 198 11.49 10.33 0.10
CA SER A 198 10.41 10.80 -0.78
C SER A 198 9.40 11.68 -0.03
N ALA A 199 8.98 11.24 1.16
CA ALA A 199 8.09 12.01 2.02
C ALA A 199 8.72 13.33 2.46
N ALA A 200 9.97 13.31 2.92
CA ALA A 200 10.70 14.50 3.31
C ALA A 200 10.86 15.49 2.15
N ARG A 201 11.13 15.01 0.92
CA ARG A 201 11.22 15.85 -0.27
C ARG A 201 9.88 16.53 -0.60
N LYS A 202 8.77 15.80 -0.53
CA LYS A 202 7.43 16.35 -0.81
C LYS A 202 7.02 17.39 0.22
N LEU A 203 7.37 17.18 1.50
CA LEU A 203 7.12 18.13 2.58
C LEU A 203 8.02 19.37 2.49
N SER A 204 9.28 19.22 2.05
CA SER A 204 10.24 20.32 1.97
C SER A 204 9.92 21.37 0.91
N VAL A 205 9.10 21.05 -0.09
CA VAL A 205 8.71 21.99 -1.16
C VAL A 205 7.78 23.09 -0.64
N SER A 206 7.14 22.92 0.52
CA SER A 206 6.13 23.87 1.00
C SER A 206 6.49 24.67 2.25
N ALA A 207 7.40 24.25 3.12
CA ALA A 207 7.76 25.00 4.36
C ALA A 207 8.86 24.33 5.23
N LEU A 208 9.43 23.18 4.87
CA LEU A 208 10.41 22.54 5.74
C LEU A 208 11.79 23.17 5.52
N ASP A 209 12.28 23.88 6.55
CA ASP A 209 13.62 24.42 6.57
C ASP A 209 14.64 23.26 6.35
N ARG A 210 15.71 23.52 5.56
CA ARG A 210 16.80 22.55 5.34
C ARG A 210 17.33 21.94 6.64
N ARG A 211 17.22 22.69 7.75
CA ARG A 211 17.61 22.27 9.09
C ARG A 211 16.79 21.09 9.62
N LEU A 212 15.46 21.11 9.39
CA LEU A 212 14.57 19.99 9.76
C LEU A 212 14.91 18.72 8.96
N ALA A 213 15.12 18.85 7.64
CA ALA A 213 15.49 17.73 6.80
C ALA A 213 16.85 17.12 7.19
N THR A 214 17.85 17.97 7.52
CA THR A 214 19.14 17.50 7.99
C THR A 214 19.07 16.89 9.37
N GLY A 215 18.30 17.47 10.30
CA GLY A 215 18.06 16.92 11.64
C GLY A 215 17.38 15.56 11.59
N PHE A 216 16.38 15.40 10.71
CA PHE A 216 15.69 14.12 10.50
C PHE A 216 16.62 13.06 9.90
N LEU A 217 17.44 13.42 8.89
CA LEU A 217 18.43 12.51 8.29
C LEU A 217 19.49 12.07 9.30
N ILE A 218 20.02 13.01 10.09
CA ILE A 218 21.00 12.70 11.14
C ILE A 218 20.35 11.80 12.19
N GLY A 219 19.13 12.10 12.63
CA GLY A 219 18.38 11.27 13.58
C GLY A 219 18.14 9.85 13.05
N ALA A 220 17.73 9.71 11.79
CA ALA A 220 17.51 8.41 11.16
C ALA A 220 18.81 7.60 11.04
N VAL A 221 19.92 8.24 10.64
CA VAL A 221 21.23 7.60 10.58
C VAL A 221 21.70 7.16 11.97
N LEU A 222 21.54 7.99 12.99
CA LEU A 222 21.90 7.64 14.36
C LEU A 222 21.07 6.48 14.91
N VAL A 223 19.78 6.44 14.64
CA VAL A 223 18.90 5.32 15.02
C VAL A 223 19.34 4.02 14.39
N VAL A 224 19.66 4.04 13.10
CA VAL A 224 20.14 2.86 12.37
C VAL A 224 21.55 2.46 12.82
N ALA A 225 22.47 3.42 12.95
CA ALA A 225 23.87 3.16 13.33
C ALA A 225 24.02 2.66 14.77
N LEU A 226 23.18 3.17 15.70
CA LEU A 226 23.22 2.81 17.12
C LEU A 226 22.22 1.69 17.46
N GLN A 227 21.48 1.16 16.48
CA GLN A 227 20.44 0.15 16.68
C GLN A 227 19.44 0.51 17.79
N LEU A 228 19.09 1.79 17.89
CA LEU A 228 18.19 2.27 18.92
C LEU A 228 16.77 1.72 18.70
N PRO A 229 16.04 1.36 19.76
CA PRO A 229 14.67 0.90 19.64
C PRO A 229 13.79 2.02 19.02
N ALA A 230 12.77 1.61 18.24
CA ALA A 230 11.88 2.55 17.53
C ALA A 230 11.28 3.63 18.44
N ALA A 231 11.04 3.31 19.72
CA ALA A 231 10.58 4.27 20.72
C ALA A 231 11.57 5.44 20.96
N ALA A 232 12.88 5.18 20.88
CA ALA A 232 13.89 6.22 21.01
C ALA A 232 13.93 7.14 19.78
N ALA A 233 13.67 6.58 18.58
CA ALA A 233 13.55 7.37 17.34
C ALA A 233 12.37 8.33 17.39
N VAL A 234 11.22 7.86 17.86
CA VAL A 234 10.01 8.69 18.03
C VAL A 234 10.24 9.77 19.09
N ALA A 235 10.88 9.43 20.22
CA ALA A 235 11.20 10.39 21.27
C ALA A 235 12.17 11.48 20.78
N LEU A 236 13.20 11.12 20.00
CA LEU A 236 14.14 12.09 19.43
C LEU A 236 13.48 12.99 18.38
N ALA A 237 12.62 12.43 17.53
CA ALA A 237 11.84 13.22 16.56
C ALA A 237 10.85 14.18 17.25
N ALA A 238 10.17 13.72 18.28
CA ALA A 238 9.27 14.55 19.09
C ALA A 238 10.03 15.65 19.85
N ALA A 239 11.21 15.37 20.42
CA ALA A 239 12.05 16.34 21.06
C ALA A 239 12.58 17.41 20.08
N ALA A 240 13.00 17.01 18.88
CA ALA A 240 13.45 17.94 17.84
C ALA A 240 12.30 18.88 17.42
N ALA A 241 11.10 18.34 17.17
CA ALA A 241 9.91 19.12 16.84
C ALA A 241 9.50 20.09 17.98
N TRP A 242 9.64 19.67 19.24
CA TRP A 242 9.38 20.52 20.41
C TRP A 242 10.34 21.69 20.53
N PHE A 243 11.64 21.47 20.30
CA PHE A 243 12.65 22.54 20.37
C PHE A 243 12.46 23.58 19.28
N GLU A 244 12.07 23.16 18.06
CA GLU A 244 11.82 24.10 16.95
C GLU A 244 10.53 24.91 17.14
N GLY A 245 9.47 24.30 17.63
CA GLY A 245 8.23 25.04 17.93
C GLY A 245 8.43 26.20 18.93
N ARG A 246 9.43 26.12 19.80
CA ARG A 246 9.80 27.20 20.71
C ARG A 246 10.64 28.31 20.07
N SER A 247 11.43 28.03 19.08
CA SER A 247 12.28 29.03 18.40
C SER A 247 11.48 29.97 17.49
N HIS A 248 10.26 29.61 17.12
CA HIS A 248 9.33 30.44 16.34
C HIS A 248 8.33 31.24 17.20
N ALA A 249 8.26 30.99 18.50
CA ALA A 249 7.38 31.67 19.42
C ALA A 249 8.10 32.79 20.24
N ALA A 250 9.38 32.98 20.04
CA ALA A 250 10.22 34.04 20.55
C ALA A 250 10.69 34.96 19.43
#